data_2b05cf0c7b976b94b4cbc07bbf2b162c
#
_entry.id   2b05cf0c7b976b94b4cbc07bbf2b162c
#
_cell.length_a   1.000
_cell.length_b   1.000
_cell.length_c   1.000
_cell.angle_alpha   90.00
_cell.angle_beta   90.00
_cell.angle_gamma   90.00
#
_symmetry.space_group_name_H-M   'P 1'
#
loop_
_entity.id
_entity.type
_entity.pdbx_description
1 polymer ?
#
loop_
_entity_poly.entity_id
_entity_poly.type
_entity_poly.pdbx_seq_one_letter_code
_entity_poly.pdbx_strand_id
1 'polypeptide(L)'
;MVTNAKPTCIDFQRLVTNGYAPHELASFVRTSPYFDAQWYERQYPGIEYHDDGCPDAAFHYANYGYKEGKLPSPLFDGNRYSDYHNLSDYNPLVHYIASGCPGRYRSYEFGKNIV
;
A
#
# COMPACT_ATOMS: atom_id res chain seq x y z
N MET A 1 -17.28 -21.98 -3.86
CA MET A 1 -16.95 -21.69 -3.66
C MET A 1 -16.34 -21.05 -3.35
N VAL A 2 -16.18 -20.82 -3.15
CA VAL A 2 -15.61 -20.35 -2.83
C VAL A 2 -15.02 -19.69 -2.57
N THR A 3 -14.77 -19.37 -2.49
CA THR A 3 -14.31 -18.78 -2.27
C THR A 3 -13.65 -18.25 -1.88
N ASN A 4 -13.41 -18.04 -1.68
CA ASN A 4 -12.87 -17.46 -1.28
C ASN A 4 -12.11 -16.98 -1.18
N ALA A 5 -11.97 -16.73 -1.17
CA ALA A 5 -11.29 -16.39 -0.97
C ALA A 5 -10.24 -15.64 -0.98
N LYS A 6 -9.48 -15.32 -1.41
CA LYS A 6 -8.54 -14.58 -1.42
C LYS A 6 -8.93 -13.30 -1.49
N PRO A 7 -9.10 -12.73 -0.68
CA PRO A 7 -9.65 -11.50 -0.67
C PRO A 7 -8.78 -10.48 -1.20
N THR A 8 -7.59 -10.67 -1.24
CA THR A 8 -6.92 -9.54 -1.52
C THR A 8 -6.22 -9.58 -2.75
N CYS A 9 -6.63 -10.25 -3.70
CA CYS A 9 -5.99 -10.17 -4.94
C CYS A 9 -6.49 -8.98 -5.68
N ILE A 10 -5.63 -8.05 -5.94
CA ILE A 10 -5.94 -6.81 -6.61
C ILE A 10 -5.83 -7.02 -8.10
N ASP A 11 -6.78 -6.52 -8.85
CA ASP A 11 -6.73 -6.60 -10.30
C ASP A 11 -5.71 -5.60 -10.80
N PHE A 12 -4.59 -6.07 -11.26
CA PHE A 12 -3.48 -5.23 -11.68
C PHE A 12 -3.89 -4.28 -12.81
N GLN A 13 -4.65 -4.78 -13.76
CA GLN A 13 -5.09 -3.98 -14.88
C GLN A 13 -5.97 -2.84 -14.41
N ARG A 14 -6.85 -3.12 -13.47
CA ARG A 14 -7.73 -2.10 -12.92
C ARG A 14 -6.93 -1.07 -12.14
N LEU A 15 -5.89 -1.50 -11.45
CA LEU A 15 -5.04 -0.60 -10.70
C LEU A 15 -4.35 0.40 -11.64
N VAL A 16 -3.72 -0.10 -12.69
CA VAL A 16 -2.93 0.77 -13.55
C VAL A 16 -3.78 1.68 -14.42
N THR A 17 -5.07 1.40 -14.52
CA THR A 17 -5.97 2.29 -15.23
C THR A 17 -6.73 3.18 -14.26
N ASN A 18 -6.30 3.25 -13.00
CA ASN A 18 -6.92 4.08 -11.97
C ASN A 18 -8.39 3.74 -11.74
N GLY A 19 -8.68 2.47 -11.80
CA GLY A 19 -10.06 2.00 -11.65
C GLY A 19 -10.51 1.75 -10.23
N TYR A 20 -9.65 2.01 -9.24
CA TYR A 20 -10.02 1.82 -7.84
C TYR A 20 -10.30 3.15 -7.17
N ALA A 21 -11.36 3.20 -6.40
CA ALA A 21 -11.68 4.40 -5.65
C ALA A 21 -10.73 4.56 -4.46
N PRO A 22 -10.59 5.77 -3.92
CA PRO A 22 -9.69 5.99 -2.79
C PRO A 22 -9.95 5.08 -1.59
N HIS A 23 -11.21 4.81 -1.27
CA HIS A 23 -11.49 3.95 -0.13
C HIS A 23 -11.15 2.48 -0.42
N GLU A 24 -11.17 2.09 -1.69
CA GLU A 24 -10.77 0.74 -2.06
C GLU A 24 -9.28 0.56 -1.89
N LEU A 25 -8.50 1.55 -2.31
CA LEU A 25 -7.06 1.52 -2.12
C LEU A 25 -6.72 1.47 -0.64
N ALA A 26 -7.43 2.26 0.16
CA ALA A 26 -7.23 2.24 1.60
C ALA A 26 -7.53 0.88 2.20
N SER A 27 -8.54 0.21 1.70
CA SER A 27 -8.90 -1.11 2.19
C SER A 27 -7.80 -2.12 1.92
N PHE A 28 -7.19 -2.08 0.74
CA PHE A 28 -6.09 -2.98 0.43
C PHE A 28 -4.91 -2.75 1.38
N VAL A 29 -4.61 -1.49 1.65
CA VAL A 29 -3.54 -1.15 2.58
C VAL A 29 -3.89 -1.62 3.99
N ARG A 30 -5.11 -1.34 4.43
CA ARG A 30 -5.53 -1.64 5.80
C ARG A 30 -5.44 -3.12 6.12
N THR A 31 -5.72 -3.96 5.14
CA THR A 31 -5.71 -5.40 5.36
C THR A 31 -4.36 -6.04 5.04
N SER A 32 -3.40 -5.26 4.62
CA SER A 32 -2.08 -5.78 4.27
C SER A 32 -1.23 -6.00 5.51
N PRO A 33 -0.48 -7.10 5.57
CA PRO A 33 0.45 -7.29 6.69
C PRO A 33 1.63 -6.33 6.64
N TYR A 34 1.79 -5.60 5.55
CA TYR A 34 2.90 -4.66 5.42
C TYR A 34 2.53 -3.24 5.86
N PHE A 35 1.31 -3.03 6.34
CA PHE A 35 0.92 -1.74 6.87
C PHE A 35 0.72 -1.86 8.37
N ASP A 36 1.34 -0.95 9.12
CA ASP A 36 1.21 -0.91 10.56
C ASP A 36 0.72 0.48 10.95
N ALA A 37 -0.56 0.58 11.27
CA ALA A 37 -1.17 1.87 11.55
C ALA A 37 -0.54 2.57 12.75
N GLN A 38 -0.25 1.82 13.82
CA GLN A 38 0.34 2.42 15.00
C GLN A 38 1.74 2.93 14.74
N TRP A 39 2.52 2.13 14.03
CA TRP A 39 3.86 2.56 13.66
C TRP A 39 3.78 3.82 12.79
N TYR A 40 2.87 3.83 11.83
CA TYR A 40 2.71 4.95 10.91
C TYR A 40 2.37 6.22 11.68
N GLU A 41 1.48 6.12 12.64
CA GLU A 41 1.08 7.28 13.43
C GLU A 41 2.20 7.79 14.32
N ARG A 42 3.01 6.89 14.84
CA ARG A 42 4.15 7.30 15.66
C ARG A 42 5.26 7.90 14.81
N GLN A 43 5.44 7.34 13.62
CA GLN A 43 6.48 7.81 12.74
C GLN A 43 6.16 9.18 12.14
N TYR A 44 4.90 9.40 11.86
CA TYR A 44 4.47 10.63 11.21
C TYR A 44 3.38 11.33 12.04
N PRO A 45 3.76 11.92 13.17
CA PRO A 45 2.77 12.59 14.00
C PRO A 45 2.26 13.84 13.29
N GLY A 46 1.09 14.27 13.65
CA GLY A 46 0.57 15.48 13.06
C GLY A 46 -0.40 15.26 11.91
N ILE A 47 -0.61 14.02 11.53
CA ILE A 47 -1.58 13.74 10.51
C ILE A 47 -2.97 13.90 11.12
N GLU A 48 -3.83 14.61 10.42
CA GLU A 48 -5.18 14.83 10.90
C GLU A 48 -6.14 13.97 10.13
N TYR A 49 -7.08 13.40 10.84
CA TYR A 49 -8.07 12.54 10.22
C TYR A 49 -9.44 13.20 10.17
N HIS A 50 -10.15 12.98 9.08
CA HIS A 50 -11.48 13.53 8.89
C HIS A 50 -12.36 12.45 8.31
N ASP A 51 -13.56 12.33 8.79
CA ASP A 51 -14.46 11.27 8.36
C ASP A 51 -14.70 11.26 6.86
N ASP A 52 -14.74 12.41 6.24
CA ASP A 52 -15.08 12.47 4.84
C ASP A 52 -13.90 12.63 3.91
N GLY A 53 -12.71 12.77 4.43
CA GLY A 53 -11.56 12.98 3.57
C GLY A 53 -10.38 12.09 3.87
N CYS A 54 -10.20 11.74 5.13
CA CYS A 54 -9.06 10.95 5.54
C CYS A 54 -9.38 10.30 6.88
N PRO A 55 -10.15 9.21 6.87
CA PRO A 55 -10.66 8.66 8.11
C PRO A 55 -9.64 7.96 9.00
N ASP A 56 -8.55 7.46 8.45
CA ASP A 56 -7.57 6.78 9.27
C ASP A 56 -6.21 6.75 8.57
N ALA A 57 -5.26 6.11 9.24
CA ALA A 57 -3.89 6.05 8.75
C ALA A 57 -3.77 5.28 7.44
N ALA A 58 -4.53 4.22 7.29
CA ALA A 58 -4.48 3.44 6.05
C ALA A 58 -4.92 4.28 4.86
N PHE A 59 -5.98 5.04 5.04
CA PHE A 59 -6.46 5.93 3.99
C PHE A 59 -5.40 7.00 3.69
N HIS A 60 -4.79 7.54 4.73
CA HIS A 60 -3.77 8.57 4.53
C HIS A 60 -2.62 8.03 3.71
N TYR A 61 -2.07 6.88 4.10
CA TYR A 61 -0.95 6.33 3.36
C TYR A 61 -1.35 5.97 1.93
N ALA A 62 -2.51 5.36 1.77
CA ALA A 62 -2.94 4.85 0.47
C ALA A 62 -3.13 5.97 -0.54
N ASN A 63 -3.57 7.13 -0.10
CA ASN A 63 -3.95 8.19 -1.03
C ASN A 63 -3.08 9.45 -0.95
N TYR A 64 -2.38 9.66 0.15
CA TYR A 64 -1.57 10.86 0.30
C TYR A 64 -0.14 10.58 0.71
N GLY A 65 0.03 9.76 1.73
CA GLY A 65 1.34 9.57 2.34
C GLY A 65 2.37 9.00 1.39
N TYR A 66 1.97 8.09 0.54
CA TYR A 66 2.94 7.49 -0.36
C TYR A 66 3.53 8.54 -1.31
N LYS A 67 2.74 9.54 -1.67
CA LYS A 67 3.22 10.61 -2.55
C LYS A 67 4.22 11.50 -1.85
N GLU A 68 4.18 11.51 -0.53
CA GLU A 68 5.09 12.31 0.28
C GLU A 68 6.31 11.51 0.71
N GLY A 69 6.45 10.31 0.22
CA GLY A 69 7.57 9.46 0.57
C GLY A 69 7.46 8.73 1.89
N LYS A 70 6.27 8.73 2.49
CA LYS A 70 6.07 8.05 3.76
C LYS A 70 6.00 6.54 3.55
N LEU A 71 6.44 5.79 4.54
CA LEU A 71 6.45 4.33 4.47
C LEU A 71 5.26 3.76 5.22
N PRO A 72 4.77 2.60 4.81
CA PRO A 72 3.62 1.97 5.48
C PRO A 72 4.02 1.27 6.77
N SER A 73 5.26 0.82 6.87
CA SER A 73 5.78 0.14 8.03
C SER A 73 7.26 -0.12 7.80
N PRO A 74 7.99 -0.62 8.81
CA PRO A 74 9.37 -0.99 8.58
C PRO A 74 9.53 -2.20 7.67
N LEU A 75 8.45 -2.90 7.39
CA LEU A 75 8.52 -4.13 6.61
C LEU A 75 8.54 -3.92 5.10
N PHE A 76 8.20 -2.73 4.63
CA PHE A 76 8.15 -2.50 3.20
C PHE A 76 8.67 -1.11 2.87
N ASP A 77 9.71 -1.05 2.07
CA ASP A 77 10.27 0.22 1.65
C ASP A 77 9.65 0.60 0.30
N GLY A 78 8.54 1.33 0.38
CA GLY A 78 7.81 1.71 -0.82
C GLY A 78 8.57 2.67 -1.72
N ASN A 79 9.43 3.49 -1.13
CA ASN A 79 10.19 4.45 -1.93
C ASN A 79 11.20 3.73 -2.82
N ARG A 80 11.85 2.74 -2.26
CA ARG A 80 12.80 1.96 -3.01
C ARG A 80 12.13 1.13 -4.10
N TYR A 81 11.00 0.55 -3.75
CA TYR A 81 10.22 -0.21 -4.69
C TYR A 81 9.75 0.68 -5.84
N SER A 82 9.29 1.88 -5.50
CA SER A 82 8.81 2.84 -6.48
C SER A 82 9.92 3.27 -7.44
N ASP A 83 11.11 3.53 -6.90
CA ASP A 83 12.23 3.91 -7.72
C ASP A 83 12.63 2.79 -8.67
N TYR A 84 12.66 1.59 -8.16
CA TYR A 84 13.07 0.45 -8.96
C TYR A 84 12.13 0.20 -10.13
N HIS A 85 10.84 0.41 -9.91
CA HIS A 85 9.83 0.14 -10.93
C HIS A 85 9.37 1.39 -11.67
N ASN A 86 9.97 2.52 -11.39
CA ASN A 86 9.61 3.79 -12.02
C ASN A 86 8.14 4.14 -11.81
N LEU A 87 7.67 3.98 -10.62
CA LEU A 87 6.30 4.31 -10.30
C LEU A 87 6.22 5.75 -9.83
N SER A 88 5.34 6.53 -10.39
CA SER A 88 5.13 7.86 -9.87
C SER A 88 3.67 8.12 -9.62
N ASP A 89 2.80 7.33 -10.22
CA ASP A 89 1.38 7.59 -10.11
C ASP A 89 0.62 6.56 -9.31
N TYR A 90 1.31 5.57 -8.77
CA TYR A 90 0.64 4.48 -8.08
C TYR A 90 1.24 4.27 -6.72
N ASN A 91 0.39 3.88 -5.77
CA ASN A 91 0.85 3.53 -4.44
C ASN A 91 1.75 2.30 -4.55
N PRO A 92 3.00 2.38 -4.08
CA PRO A 92 3.93 1.25 -4.25
C PRO A 92 3.51 0.00 -3.51
N LEU A 93 2.91 0.13 -2.33
CA LEU A 93 2.46 -1.05 -1.60
C LEU A 93 1.31 -1.73 -2.33
N VAL A 94 0.36 -0.97 -2.81
CA VAL A 94 -0.77 -1.53 -3.55
C VAL A 94 -0.26 -2.18 -4.84
N HIS A 95 0.69 -1.53 -5.52
CA HIS A 95 1.28 -2.10 -6.72
C HIS A 95 1.99 -3.43 -6.42
N TYR A 96 2.74 -3.44 -5.31
CA TYR A 96 3.43 -4.66 -4.90
C TYR A 96 2.46 -5.80 -4.62
N ILE A 97 1.39 -5.51 -3.90
CA ILE A 97 0.40 -6.52 -3.60
C ILE A 97 -0.24 -7.04 -4.89
N ALA A 98 -0.59 -6.13 -5.78
CA ALA A 98 -1.21 -6.52 -7.04
C ALA A 98 -0.28 -7.37 -7.89
N SER A 99 0.99 -7.00 -7.92
CA SER A 99 1.97 -7.73 -8.71
C SER A 99 2.32 -9.06 -8.08
N GLY A 100 2.26 -9.11 -6.79
CA GLY A 100 2.62 -10.30 -6.05
C GLY A 100 1.51 -11.31 -5.94
N CYS A 101 0.34 -10.90 -6.31
CA CYS A 101 -0.76 -11.79 -6.34
C CYS A 101 -0.82 -12.36 -7.69
N PRO A 102 -0.46 -13.43 -7.82
CA PRO A 102 -0.12 -14.62 -7.18
C PRO A 102 1.38 -14.83 -7.09
N GLY A 103 2.03 -14.03 -6.38
CA GLY A 103 3.39 -14.34 -6.05
C GLY A 103 4.48 -14.03 -7.03
N ARG A 104 4.40 -12.98 -7.75
CA ARG A 104 5.39 -12.64 -8.58
C ARG A 104 6.51 -11.90 -8.05
N TYR A 105 6.43 -10.87 -7.29
CA TYR A 105 7.55 -10.16 -6.74
C TYR A 105 7.65 -10.50 -5.31
N ARG A 106 8.85 -10.50 -4.74
CA ARG A 106 8.94 -10.78 -3.45
C ARG A 106 9.85 -10.09 -2.76
N SER A 107 10.27 -9.15 -2.81
CA SER A 107 11.13 -8.69 -2.01
C SER A 107 11.43 -7.41 -1.84
N TYR A 108 10.70 -6.52 -1.47
CA TYR A 108 11.05 -5.20 -1.08
C TYR A 108 10.67 -4.99 0.36
N GLU A 109 10.65 -6.06 1.11
CA GLU A 109 10.42 -5.98 2.53
C GLU A 109 11.68 -5.56 3.21
N PHE A 110 11.56 -4.73 4.20
CA PHE A 110 12.68 -4.30 4.95
C PHE A 110 13.32 -5.50 5.53
N GLY A 111 14.60 -5.54 5.47
CA GLY A 111 15.31 -6.58 6.10
C GLY A 111 15.38 -7.88 5.37
N LYS A 112 14.73 -7.96 4.30
CA LYS A 112 14.83 -9.13 3.63
C LYS A 112 15.72 -8.97 2.61
N ASN A 113 16.31 -8.90 2.33
CA ASN A 113 17.02 -8.72 1.50
C ASN A 113 17.03 -8.72 0.39
N ILE A 114 16.91 -8.64 0.11
CA ILE A 114 16.78 -8.42 -0.82
C ILE A 114 17.56 -8.62 -1.69
N VAL A 115 18.03 -8.80 -1.84
CA VAL A 115 18.79 -9.07 -2.67
C VAL A 115 18.83 -9.18 -3.44
#